data_8e08272cbbbc7346405d2237409cd0f8
#
_entry.id   8e08272cbbbc7346405d2237409cd0f8
#
_cell.length_a   1.000
_cell.length_b   1.000
_cell.length_c   1.000
_cell.angle_alpha   90.00
_cell.angle_beta   90.00
_cell.angle_gamma   90.00
#
_symmetry.space_group_name_H-M   'P 1'
#
loop_
_entity.id
_entity.type
_entity.pdbx_description
1 polymer ?
#
loop_
_entity_poly.entity_id
_entity_poly.type
_entity_poly.pdbx_seq_one_letter_code
_entity_poly.pdbx_strand_id
1 'polypeptide(L)'
;MATPTYSQIVHKEIHERLKKMYFKRRKYFYVYSNDGNNYLSINTNGLHSYSSEFIMDIFVGVSIGSVNRLYAQLTERECDIETFIIGGQIGFIMPEQKYIQWCMNRAMPCTPYVDNMMESIQKYAFPYYEKMKDLNTMLNIVELRKGISNDRRDYYYPVMLYLAGRKEEGLRHIERVLDIERYHGPNLERYMLFYNNYKKLLASGKEVSH
;
A
#
# COMPACT_ATOMS: atom_id res chain seq x y z
N MET A 1 2.93 22.50 -31.37
CA MET A 1 2.75 21.69 -30.13
C MET A 1 3.27 22.49 -28.96
N ALA A 2 2.56 22.50 -27.83
CA ALA A 2 3.02 23.24 -26.65
C ALA A 2 4.28 22.56 -26.07
N THR A 3 5.25 23.34 -25.63
CA THR A 3 6.45 22.84 -24.95
C THR A 3 6.04 22.15 -23.65
N PRO A 4 6.52 20.92 -23.36
CA PRO A 4 6.16 20.21 -22.15
C PRO A 4 6.66 20.96 -20.90
N THR A 5 5.86 20.96 -19.85
CA THR A 5 6.25 21.52 -18.55
C THR A 5 7.33 20.63 -17.89
N TYR A 6 8.10 21.19 -16.95
CA TYR A 6 9.11 20.43 -16.21
C TYR A 6 8.51 19.19 -15.50
N SER A 7 7.34 19.35 -14.90
CA SER A 7 6.59 18.25 -14.28
C SER A 7 6.28 17.13 -15.29
N GLN A 8 5.83 17.47 -16.49
CA GLN A 8 5.56 16.47 -17.54
C GLN A 8 6.84 15.73 -17.98
N ILE A 9 7.96 16.42 -18.05
CA ILE A 9 9.26 15.82 -18.38
C ILE A 9 9.66 14.82 -17.30
N VAL A 10 9.62 15.22 -16.00
CA VAL A 10 9.96 14.37 -14.85
C VAL A 10 9.06 13.13 -14.82
N HIS A 11 7.75 13.29 -14.90
CA HIS A 11 6.83 12.15 -14.87
C HIS A 11 7.00 11.20 -16.06
N LYS A 12 7.33 11.73 -17.24
CA LYS A 12 7.63 10.91 -18.41
C LYS A 12 8.89 10.07 -18.18
N GLU A 13 9.96 10.68 -17.66
CA GLU A 13 11.22 9.98 -17.40
C GLU A 13 11.07 8.90 -16.31
N ILE A 14 10.36 9.21 -15.23
CA ILE A 14 10.01 8.22 -14.19
C ILE A 14 9.22 7.05 -14.81
N HIS A 15 8.22 7.35 -15.64
CA HIS A 15 7.42 6.33 -16.29
C HIS A 15 8.28 5.37 -17.14
N GLU A 16 9.15 5.93 -17.98
CA GLU A 16 10.01 5.12 -18.85
C GLU A 16 10.99 4.24 -18.05
N ARG A 17 11.51 4.74 -16.90
CA ARG A 17 12.38 3.99 -16.01
C ARG A 17 11.62 2.86 -15.29
N LEU A 18 10.48 3.17 -14.67
CA LEU A 18 9.65 2.17 -13.99
C LEU A 18 9.14 1.09 -14.96
N LYS A 19 8.80 1.46 -16.20
CA LYS A 19 8.44 0.50 -17.26
C LYS A 19 9.58 -0.48 -17.56
N LYS A 20 10.83 -0.02 -17.62
CA LYS A 20 12.00 -0.89 -17.77
C LYS A 20 12.22 -1.82 -16.57
N MET A 21 11.73 -1.46 -15.41
CA MET A 21 11.71 -2.29 -14.20
C MET A 21 10.44 -3.16 -14.09
N TYR A 22 9.69 -3.32 -15.19
CA TYR A 22 8.46 -4.11 -15.32
C TYR A 22 7.27 -3.62 -14.51
N PHE A 23 7.28 -2.37 -14.07
CA PHE A 23 6.08 -1.77 -13.47
C PHE A 23 5.01 -1.47 -14.52
N LYS A 24 3.76 -1.78 -14.19
CA LYS A 24 2.57 -1.39 -14.97
C LYS A 24 1.99 -0.11 -14.38
N ARG A 25 1.73 0.88 -15.24
CA ARG A 25 1.08 2.13 -14.81
C ARG A 25 -0.40 1.89 -14.52
N ARG A 26 -0.87 2.42 -13.41
CA ARG A 26 -2.27 2.59 -13.04
C ARG A 26 -2.61 4.08 -13.02
N LYS A 27 -3.88 4.42 -12.76
CA LYS A 27 -4.32 5.83 -12.78
C LYS A 27 -3.47 6.75 -11.89
N TYR A 28 -3.11 6.28 -10.69
CA TYR A 28 -2.43 7.11 -9.68
C TYR A 28 -1.10 6.53 -9.18
N PHE A 29 -0.74 5.31 -9.60
CA PHE A 29 0.43 4.61 -9.10
C PHE A 29 0.98 3.62 -10.14
N TYR A 30 2.11 3.04 -9.83
CA TYR A 30 2.75 1.97 -10.62
C TYR A 30 2.74 0.69 -9.82
N VAL A 31 2.52 -0.44 -10.48
CA VAL A 31 2.42 -1.75 -9.86
C VAL A 31 3.39 -2.73 -10.50
N TYR A 32 4.10 -3.45 -9.66
CA TYR A 32 4.94 -4.59 -10.01
C TYR A 32 4.42 -5.84 -9.30
N SER A 33 4.46 -6.99 -9.98
CA SER A 33 4.22 -8.31 -9.41
C SER A 33 5.03 -9.33 -10.18
N ASN A 34 5.62 -10.29 -9.48
CA ASN A 34 6.35 -11.41 -10.07
C ASN A 34 5.58 -12.74 -9.98
N ASP A 35 4.52 -12.83 -9.19
CA ASP A 35 3.73 -14.05 -8.96
C ASP A 35 2.23 -13.88 -9.27
N GLY A 36 1.80 -12.66 -9.63
CA GLY A 36 0.40 -12.35 -9.94
C GLY A 36 -0.54 -12.33 -8.74
N ASN A 37 -0.05 -12.52 -7.52
CA ASN A 37 -0.85 -12.52 -6.29
C ASN A 37 -0.39 -11.48 -5.26
N ASN A 38 0.90 -11.14 -5.27
CA ASN A 38 1.48 -10.11 -4.40
C ASN A 38 1.91 -8.91 -5.25
N TYR A 39 1.74 -7.69 -4.72
CA TYR A 39 1.94 -6.48 -5.49
C TYR A 39 2.79 -5.47 -4.72
N LEU A 40 3.80 -4.94 -5.39
CA LEU A 40 4.56 -3.76 -4.98
C LEU A 40 3.99 -2.55 -5.71
N SER A 41 3.49 -1.59 -4.97
CA SER A 41 2.95 -0.34 -5.51
C SER A 41 3.89 0.83 -5.25
N ILE A 42 4.15 1.62 -6.28
CA ILE A 42 4.93 2.86 -6.19
C ILE A 42 4.05 4.02 -6.60
N ASN A 43 3.90 4.99 -5.73
CA ASN A 43 3.27 6.26 -6.04
C ASN A 43 4.31 7.37 -5.98
N THR A 44 4.37 8.18 -7.03
CA THR A 44 5.26 9.34 -7.12
C THR A 44 4.40 10.60 -7.08
N ASN A 45 4.42 11.29 -5.95
CA ASN A 45 3.66 12.53 -5.75
C ASN A 45 4.55 13.74 -6.00
N GLY A 46 4.11 14.61 -6.92
CA GLY A 46 4.63 15.98 -7.02
C GLY A 46 3.94 16.83 -5.94
N LEU A 47 4.67 17.16 -4.87
CA LEU A 47 4.07 17.79 -3.70
C LEU A 47 3.93 19.30 -3.82
N HIS A 48 4.92 19.98 -4.38
CA HIS A 48 4.93 21.42 -4.53
C HIS A 48 5.67 21.85 -5.80
N SER A 49 5.21 22.93 -6.37
CA SER A 49 5.77 23.55 -7.56
C SER A 49 6.03 25.03 -7.26
N TYR A 50 7.21 25.30 -6.73
CA TYR A 50 7.70 26.68 -6.64
C TYR A 50 8.27 27.15 -7.97
N SER A 51 8.51 28.44 -8.14
CA SER A 51 9.03 29.00 -9.41
C SER A 51 10.36 28.35 -9.84
N SER A 52 11.22 28.01 -8.91
CA SER A 52 12.56 27.44 -9.14
C SER A 52 12.70 25.94 -8.85
N GLU A 53 11.75 25.36 -8.12
CA GLU A 53 11.88 23.96 -7.63
C GLU A 53 10.66 23.13 -7.94
N PHE A 54 10.89 21.83 -8.13
CA PHE A 54 9.87 20.79 -8.21
C PHE A 54 10.20 19.69 -7.19
N ILE A 55 9.30 19.49 -6.24
CA ILE A 55 9.52 18.57 -5.13
C ILE A 55 8.70 17.31 -5.35
N MET A 56 9.33 16.15 -5.20
CA MET A 56 8.69 14.84 -5.26
C MET A 56 9.02 13.98 -4.07
N ASP A 57 8.10 13.08 -3.72
CA ASP A 57 8.37 11.96 -2.84
C ASP A 57 7.94 10.63 -3.49
N ILE A 58 8.39 9.53 -2.90
CA ILE A 58 8.03 8.18 -3.30
C ILE A 58 7.30 7.51 -2.14
N PHE A 59 6.09 7.06 -2.41
CA PHE A 59 5.34 6.19 -1.54
C PHE A 59 5.46 4.75 -2.02
N VAL A 60 5.77 3.85 -1.12
CA VAL A 60 5.91 2.40 -1.37
C VAL A 60 4.79 1.68 -0.63
N GLY A 61 4.10 0.81 -1.32
CA GLY A 61 3.04 -0.02 -0.72
C GLY A 61 3.17 -1.47 -1.14
N VAL A 62 2.76 -2.38 -0.26
CA VAL A 62 2.70 -3.82 -0.55
C VAL A 62 1.30 -4.34 -0.28
N SER A 63 0.81 -5.21 -1.16
CA SER A 63 -0.45 -5.91 -1.01
C SER A 63 -0.30 -7.41 -1.28
N ILE A 64 -1.21 -8.18 -0.67
CA ILE A 64 -1.40 -9.62 -0.90
C ILE A 64 -2.82 -9.79 -1.46
N GLY A 65 -2.93 -10.35 -2.65
CA GLY A 65 -4.20 -10.43 -3.37
C GLY A 65 -5.27 -11.25 -2.64
N SER A 66 -4.89 -12.33 -1.93
CA SER A 66 -5.83 -13.12 -1.11
C SER A 66 -6.42 -12.29 0.04
N VAL A 67 -5.61 -11.43 0.66
CA VAL A 67 -6.08 -10.51 1.72
C VAL A 67 -7.07 -9.51 1.15
N ASN A 68 -6.77 -8.88 0.01
CA ASN A 68 -7.66 -7.91 -0.62
C ASN A 68 -8.97 -8.56 -1.10
N ARG A 69 -8.92 -9.78 -1.66
CA ARG A 69 -10.14 -10.53 -2.04
C ARG A 69 -11.03 -10.80 -0.83
N LEU A 70 -10.48 -11.31 0.25
CA LEU A 70 -11.26 -11.59 1.46
C LEU A 70 -11.81 -10.31 2.10
N TYR A 71 -11.01 -9.24 2.15
CA TYR A 71 -11.47 -7.93 2.60
C TYR A 71 -12.66 -7.42 1.78
N ALA A 72 -12.56 -7.47 0.46
CA ALA A 72 -13.64 -7.04 -0.45
C ALA A 72 -14.92 -7.87 -0.23
N GLN A 73 -14.79 -9.19 -0.08
CA GLN A 73 -15.91 -10.07 0.21
C GLN A 73 -16.61 -9.72 1.54
N LEU A 74 -15.82 -9.50 2.61
CA LEU A 74 -16.37 -9.20 3.94
C LEU A 74 -16.98 -7.80 4.04
N THR A 75 -16.52 -6.87 3.22
CA THR A 75 -17.04 -5.49 3.19
C THR A 75 -18.05 -5.24 2.07
N GLU A 76 -18.38 -6.25 1.26
CA GLU A 76 -19.26 -6.17 0.08
C GLU A 76 -18.84 -5.04 -0.89
N ARG A 77 -17.52 -4.89 -1.08
CA ARG A 77 -16.94 -3.89 -1.98
C ARG A 77 -16.37 -4.54 -3.24
N GLU A 78 -16.22 -3.73 -4.26
CA GLU A 78 -15.44 -4.13 -5.43
C GLU A 78 -14.00 -4.48 -5.03
N CYS A 79 -13.50 -5.60 -5.55
CA CYS A 79 -12.17 -6.09 -5.21
C CYS A 79 -11.11 -5.40 -6.06
N ASP A 80 -10.25 -4.63 -5.42
CA ASP A 80 -8.99 -4.14 -6.01
C ASP A 80 -7.80 -4.85 -5.36
N ILE A 81 -7.33 -5.92 -6.01
CA ILE A 81 -6.23 -6.75 -5.52
C ILE A 81 -4.89 -6.03 -5.46
N GLU A 82 -4.74 -4.93 -6.21
CA GLU A 82 -3.51 -4.13 -6.27
C GLU A 82 -3.46 -3.04 -5.19
N THR A 83 -4.58 -2.77 -4.47
CA THR A 83 -4.61 -1.80 -3.39
C THR A 83 -3.66 -2.23 -2.27
N PHE A 84 -2.68 -1.39 -1.96
CA PHE A 84 -1.69 -1.72 -0.91
C PHE A 84 -2.34 -1.83 0.48
N ILE A 85 -1.86 -2.79 1.27
CA ILE A 85 -2.30 -3.03 2.65
C ILE A 85 -1.41 -2.24 3.60
N ILE A 86 -0.11 -2.36 3.43
CA ILE A 86 0.93 -1.74 4.25
C ILE A 86 1.83 -0.89 3.35
N GLY A 87 2.33 0.21 3.88
CA GLY A 87 3.26 1.05 3.14
C GLY A 87 3.56 2.36 3.83
N GLY A 88 4.38 3.16 3.19
CA GLY A 88 4.79 4.46 3.67
C GLY A 88 5.71 5.17 2.69
N GLN A 89 6.14 6.36 3.05
CA GLN A 89 7.15 7.08 2.31
C GLN A 89 8.49 6.32 2.36
N ILE A 90 9.19 6.21 1.22
CA ILE A 90 10.33 5.29 1.05
C ILE A 90 11.42 5.50 2.10
N GLY A 91 11.65 6.72 2.56
CA GLY A 91 12.65 7.02 3.57
C GLY A 91 12.40 6.34 4.92
N PHE A 92 11.15 6.00 5.25
CA PHE A 92 10.84 5.22 6.45
C PHE A 92 11.12 3.72 6.30
N ILE A 93 11.35 3.26 5.07
CA ILE A 93 11.78 1.88 4.75
C ILE A 93 13.33 1.81 4.73
N MET A 94 13.99 2.92 4.48
CA MET A 94 15.45 3.05 4.48
C MET A 94 16.02 2.95 5.91
N PRO A 95 17.31 2.61 6.08
CA PRO A 95 17.94 2.48 7.40
C PRO A 95 17.84 3.73 8.26
N GLU A 96 17.86 4.90 7.64
CA GLU A 96 17.79 6.21 8.33
C GLU A 96 16.41 6.50 8.93
N GLN A 97 15.36 5.81 8.48
CA GLN A 97 13.97 5.91 8.94
C GLN A 97 13.47 7.35 9.06
N LYS A 98 13.75 8.19 8.06
CA LYS A 98 13.35 9.59 8.00
C LYS A 98 12.61 9.93 6.71
N TYR A 99 11.84 11.01 6.73
CA TYR A 99 11.18 11.52 5.55
C TYR A 99 12.20 12.03 4.52
N ILE A 100 12.06 11.62 3.27
CA ILE A 100 12.96 11.98 2.16
C ILE A 100 12.16 12.59 1.02
N GLN A 101 12.65 13.70 0.49
CA GLN A 101 12.12 14.34 -0.72
C GLN A 101 13.24 14.60 -1.72
N TRP A 102 12.88 14.57 -2.98
CA TRP A 102 13.73 14.98 -4.10
C TRP A 102 13.37 16.39 -4.52
N CYS A 103 14.20 17.37 -4.13
CA CYS A 103 14.05 18.77 -4.51
C CYS A 103 14.84 19.01 -5.82
N MET A 104 14.13 19.13 -6.94
CA MET A 104 14.71 19.27 -8.28
C MET A 104 14.74 20.74 -8.68
N ASN A 105 15.92 21.27 -9.00
CA ASN A 105 16.03 22.58 -9.61
C ASN A 105 15.56 22.53 -11.05
N ARG A 106 14.55 23.32 -11.42
CA ARG A 106 13.97 23.36 -12.77
C ARG A 106 14.90 23.85 -13.85
N ALA A 107 15.97 24.57 -13.52
CA ALA A 107 16.99 25.00 -14.46
C ALA A 107 17.97 23.86 -14.82
N MET A 108 17.90 22.73 -14.11
CA MET A 108 18.79 21.57 -14.28
C MET A 108 18.04 20.38 -14.88
N PRO A 109 18.75 19.48 -15.59
CA PRO A 109 18.16 18.21 -16.02
C PRO A 109 17.63 17.40 -14.84
N CYS A 110 16.45 16.77 -14.99
CA CYS A 110 15.87 15.94 -13.93
C CYS A 110 16.51 14.54 -13.82
N THR A 111 17.26 14.11 -14.83
CA THR A 111 17.82 12.76 -14.93
C THR A 111 18.59 12.30 -13.70
N PRO A 112 19.53 13.08 -13.09
CA PRO A 112 20.26 12.63 -11.91
C PRO A 112 19.33 12.38 -10.70
N TYR A 113 18.27 13.17 -10.55
CA TYR A 113 17.29 12.98 -9.48
C TYR A 113 16.44 11.73 -9.71
N VAL A 114 16.00 11.52 -10.96
CA VAL A 114 15.24 10.32 -11.32
C VAL A 114 16.10 9.06 -11.20
N ASP A 115 17.37 9.10 -11.56
CA ASP A 115 18.31 7.98 -11.38
C ASP A 115 18.42 7.62 -9.89
N ASN A 116 18.60 8.59 -9.01
CA ASN A 116 18.67 8.36 -7.56
C ASN A 116 17.34 7.82 -6.99
N MET A 117 16.19 8.28 -7.51
CA MET A 117 14.87 7.72 -7.18
C MET A 117 14.80 6.24 -7.56
N MET A 118 15.23 5.87 -8.77
CA MET A 118 15.20 4.47 -9.25
C MET A 118 16.15 3.59 -8.45
N GLU A 119 17.35 4.09 -8.13
CA GLU A 119 18.29 3.40 -7.25
C GLU A 119 17.67 3.14 -5.87
N SER A 120 17.01 4.13 -5.30
CA SER A 120 16.32 4.00 -4.02
C SER A 120 15.20 2.95 -4.07
N ILE A 121 14.41 2.91 -5.15
CA ILE A 121 13.38 1.88 -5.35
C ILE A 121 14.03 0.49 -5.45
N GLN A 122 15.09 0.33 -6.23
CA GLN A 122 15.78 -0.96 -6.38
C GLN A 122 16.38 -1.43 -5.05
N LYS A 123 17.03 -0.54 -4.34
CA LYS A 123 17.77 -0.87 -3.12
C LYS A 123 16.87 -1.12 -1.91
N TYR A 124 15.72 -0.45 -1.83
CA TYR A 124 14.88 -0.48 -0.62
C TYR A 124 13.45 -0.99 -0.85
N ALA A 125 12.79 -0.60 -1.95
CA ALA A 125 11.41 -1.00 -2.17
C ALA A 125 11.28 -2.48 -2.55
N PHE A 126 12.17 -3.02 -3.41
CA PHE A 126 12.13 -4.44 -3.76
C PHE A 126 12.46 -5.37 -2.58
N PRO A 127 13.53 -5.17 -1.79
CA PRO A 127 13.74 -5.98 -0.59
C PRO A 127 12.59 -5.87 0.44
N TYR A 128 11.99 -4.69 0.56
CA TYR A 128 10.80 -4.52 1.41
C TYR A 128 9.62 -5.35 0.87
N TYR A 129 9.36 -5.32 -0.44
CA TYR A 129 8.35 -6.14 -1.09
C TYR A 129 8.59 -7.64 -0.86
N GLU A 130 9.82 -8.13 -1.12
CA GLU A 130 10.16 -9.54 -0.93
C GLU A 130 9.92 -10.01 0.51
N LYS A 131 10.17 -9.15 1.48
CA LYS A 131 9.91 -9.42 2.88
C LYS A 131 8.41 -9.40 3.20
N MET A 132 7.66 -8.44 2.66
CA MET A 132 6.26 -8.19 3.02
C MET A 132 5.26 -9.07 2.25
N LYS A 133 5.66 -9.76 1.19
CA LYS A 133 4.79 -10.74 0.50
C LYS A 133 4.52 -11.99 1.33
N ASP A 134 5.33 -12.26 2.37
CA ASP A 134 5.03 -13.28 3.38
C ASP A 134 3.95 -12.78 4.34
N LEU A 135 2.81 -13.50 4.39
CA LEU A 135 1.65 -13.12 5.20
C LEU A 135 1.97 -12.97 6.68
N ASN A 136 2.77 -13.88 7.25
CA ASN A 136 3.10 -13.85 8.68
C ASN A 136 4.01 -12.67 9.01
N THR A 137 4.95 -12.36 8.14
CA THR A 137 5.82 -11.18 8.28
C THR A 137 5.00 -9.89 8.21
N MET A 138 4.09 -9.77 7.22
CA MET A 138 3.20 -8.62 7.11
C MET A 138 2.30 -8.50 8.35
N LEU A 139 1.73 -9.61 8.81
CA LEU A 139 0.88 -9.66 10.01
C LEU A 139 1.61 -9.12 11.25
N ASN A 140 2.84 -9.55 11.50
CA ASN A 140 3.66 -9.07 12.62
C ASN A 140 3.90 -7.55 12.56
N ILE A 141 4.14 -7.00 11.37
CA ILE A 141 4.36 -5.56 11.19
C ILE A 141 3.05 -4.78 11.43
N VAL A 142 1.91 -5.30 10.95
CA VAL A 142 0.59 -4.70 11.19
C VAL A 142 0.20 -4.78 12.68
N GLU A 143 0.54 -5.85 13.37
CA GLU A 143 0.36 -5.98 14.82
C GLU A 143 1.12 -4.90 15.58
N LEU A 144 2.34 -4.58 15.17
CA LEU A 144 3.15 -3.49 15.71
C LEU A 144 2.68 -2.09 15.28
N ARG A 145 1.58 -1.98 14.52
CA ARG A 145 1.01 -0.72 13.99
C ARG A 145 1.98 0.08 13.09
N LYS A 146 2.88 -0.60 12.39
CA LYS A 146 3.83 0.04 11.49
C LYS A 146 3.30 0.02 10.05
N GLY A 147 3.41 1.15 9.35
CA GLY A 147 3.09 1.26 7.93
C GLY A 147 1.61 1.09 7.56
N ILE A 148 0.70 1.19 8.52
CA ILE A 148 -0.74 1.08 8.34
C ILE A 148 -1.49 2.05 9.26
N SER A 149 -2.51 2.74 8.74
CA SER A 149 -3.40 3.56 9.56
C SER A 149 -4.30 2.70 10.44
N ASN A 150 -4.77 3.25 11.58
CA ASN A 150 -5.65 2.53 12.49
C ASN A 150 -6.93 2.03 11.79
N ASP A 151 -7.59 2.88 11.00
CA ASP A 151 -8.82 2.50 10.30
C ASP A 151 -8.61 1.34 9.34
N ARG A 152 -7.50 1.34 8.58
CA ARG A 152 -7.15 0.21 7.70
C ARG A 152 -6.81 -1.04 8.51
N ARG A 153 -6.06 -0.89 9.60
CA ARG A 153 -5.69 -1.99 10.48
C ARG A 153 -6.90 -2.71 11.05
N ASP A 154 -7.93 -1.98 11.47
CA ASP A 154 -9.13 -2.56 12.06
C ASP A 154 -9.86 -3.53 11.12
N TYR A 155 -9.74 -3.33 9.80
CA TYR A 155 -10.27 -4.26 8.80
C TYR A 155 -9.25 -5.30 8.33
N TYR A 156 -8.04 -4.89 7.99
CA TYR A 156 -7.06 -5.78 7.37
C TYR A 156 -6.43 -6.76 8.35
N TYR A 157 -6.22 -6.36 9.60
CA TYR A 157 -5.61 -7.22 10.62
C TYR A 157 -6.43 -8.49 10.89
N PRO A 158 -7.75 -8.43 11.16
CA PRO A 158 -8.56 -9.65 11.31
C PRO A 158 -8.66 -10.49 10.03
N VAL A 159 -8.64 -9.87 8.85
CA VAL A 159 -8.61 -10.61 7.57
C VAL A 159 -7.33 -11.41 7.44
N MET A 160 -6.18 -10.82 7.77
CA MET A 160 -4.89 -11.49 7.74
C MET A 160 -4.80 -12.59 8.79
N LEU A 161 -5.32 -12.37 10.00
CA LEU A 161 -5.43 -13.39 11.06
C LEU A 161 -6.28 -14.58 10.59
N TYR A 162 -7.40 -14.33 9.88
CA TYR A 162 -8.22 -15.39 9.31
C TYR A 162 -7.42 -16.26 8.35
N LEU A 163 -6.72 -15.65 7.39
CA LEU A 163 -5.90 -16.36 6.40
C LEU A 163 -4.69 -17.07 7.02
N ALA A 164 -4.16 -16.57 8.13
CA ALA A 164 -3.10 -17.23 8.91
C ALA A 164 -3.61 -18.35 9.84
N GLY A 165 -4.92 -18.72 9.78
CA GLY A 165 -5.51 -19.74 10.63
C GLY A 165 -5.87 -19.29 12.05
N ARG A 166 -5.59 -18.02 12.41
CA ARG A 166 -5.85 -17.41 13.74
C ARG A 166 -7.23 -16.74 13.79
N LYS A 167 -8.26 -17.47 13.33
CA LYS A 167 -9.61 -16.94 13.04
C LYS A 167 -10.27 -16.31 14.27
N GLU A 168 -10.19 -16.97 15.42
CA GLU A 168 -10.79 -16.50 16.68
C GLU A 168 -10.12 -15.22 17.22
N GLU A 169 -8.83 -15.06 16.96
CA GLU A 169 -8.13 -13.83 17.33
C GLU A 169 -8.59 -12.65 16.46
N GLY A 170 -8.88 -12.92 15.18
CA GLY A 170 -9.49 -11.93 14.29
C GLY A 170 -10.85 -11.46 14.80
N LEU A 171 -11.71 -12.39 15.25
CA LEU A 171 -13.01 -12.06 15.83
C LEU A 171 -12.85 -11.20 17.09
N ARG A 172 -12.00 -11.62 18.02
CA ARG A 172 -11.72 -10.83 19.25
C ARG A 172 -11.19 -9.43 18.96
N HIS A 173 -10.39 -9.27 17.88
CA HIS A 173 -9.95 -7.93 17.48
C HIS A 173 -11.11 -7.06 17.02
N ILE A 174 -12.04 -7.59 16.20
CA ILE A 174 -13.21 -6.87 15.71
C ILE A 174 -14.12 -6.45 16.89
N GLU A 175 -14.40 -7.37 17.81
CA GLU A 175 -15.23 -7.11 19.00
C GLU A 175 -14.62 -6.00 19.87
N ARG A 176 -13.30 -6.07 20.13
CA ARG A 176 -12.60 -5.00 20.87
C ARG A 176 -12.68 -3.64 20.19
N VAL A 177 -12.65 -3.58 18.85
CA VAL A 177 -12.81 -2.31 18.11
C VAL A 177 -14.22 -1.76 18.28
N LEU A 178 -15.24 -2.61 18.33
CA LEU A 178 -16.63 -2.21 18.62
C LEU A 178 -16.79 -1.71 20.05
N ASP A 179 -16.20 -2.41 21.03
CA ASP A 179 -16.27 -2.06 22.47
C ASP A 179 -15.68 -0.67 22.78
N ILE A 180 -14.63 -0.27 22.07
CA ILE A 180 -14.01 1.07 22.25
C ILE A 180 -14.73 2.18 21.47
N GLU A 181 -15.87 1.88 20.87
CA GLU A 181 -16.74 2.82 20.15
C GLU A 181 -15.99 3.71 19.14
N ARG A 182 -15.01 3.12 18.44
CA ARG A 182 -14.17 3.88 17.48
C ARG A 182 -14.97 4.42 16.29
N TYR A 183 -16.02 3.73 15.89
CA TYR A 183 -16.82 4.07 14.72
C TYR A 183 -18.21 4.57 15.12
N HIS A 184 -18.69 5.60 14.39
CA HIS A 184 -20.02 6.19 14.59
C HIS A 184 -20.73 6.37 13.25
N GLY A 185 -22.08 6.46 13.31
CA GLY A 185 -22.90 6.70 12.12
C GLY A 185 -22.62 5.72 10.97
N PRO A 186 -22.51 6.19 9.71
CA PRO A 186 -22.32 5.31 8.55
C PRO A 186 -21.04 4.45 8.60
N ASN A 187 -20.02 4.88 9.34
CA ASN A 187 -18.81 4.08 9.50
C ASN A 187 -19.02 2.91 10.47
N LEU A 188 -19.85 3.09 11.50
CA LEU A 188 -20.26 1.98 12.37
C LEU A 188 -21.10 0.95 11.61
N GLU A 189 -22.05 1.39 10.78
CA GLU A 189 -22.86 0.49 9.96
C GLU A 189 -21.99 -0.39 9.03
N ARG A 190 -20.98 0.21 8.39
CA ARG A 190 -20.01 -0.51 7.54
C ARG A 190 -19.16 -1.50 8.35
N TYR A 191 -18.75 -1.11 9.56
CA TYR A 191 -17.96 -1.99 10.40
C TYR A 191 -18.80 -3.14 10.96
N MET A 192 -20.08 -2.89 11.28
CA MET A 192 -21.04 -3.92 11.68
C MET A 192 -21.34 -4.92 10.54
N LEU A 193 -21.43 -4.45 9.29
CA LEU A 193 -21.54 -5.33 8.11
C LEU A 193 -20.33 -6.26 8.03
N PHE A 194 -19.13 -5.71 8.14
CA PHE A 194 -17.88 -6.48 8.16
C PHE A 194 -17.86 -7.52 9.29
N TYR A 195 -18.22 -7.13 10.52
CA TYR A 195 -18.32 -8.03 11.67
C TYR A 195 -19.29 -9.19 11.41
N ASN A 196 -20.50 -8.88 10.95
CA ASN A 196 -21.54 -9.89 10.68
C ASN A 196 -21.09 -10.87 9.59
N ASN A 197 -20.45 -10.39 8.52
CA ASN A 197 -19.93 -11.23 7.45
C ASN A 197 -18.75 -12.08 7.92
N TYR A 198 -17.89 -11.56 8.79
CA TYR A 198 -16.80 -12.32 9.41
C TYR A 198 -17.35 -13.47 10.27
N LYS A 199 -18.38 -13.24 11.08
CA LYS A 199 -19.06 -14.30 11.87
C LYS A 199 -19.71 -15.37 10.98
N LYS A 200 -20.39 -14.97 9.91
CA LYS A 200 -20.97 -15.92 8.92
C LYS A 200 -19.86 -16.78 8.29
N LEU A 201 -18.73 -16.19 7.95
CA LEU A 201 -17.60 -16.90 7.38
C LEU A 201 -17.02 -17.93 8.37
N LEU A 202 -16.86 -17.57 9.65
CA LEU A 202 -16.45 -18.50 10.70
C LEU A 202 -17.43 -19.67 10.83
N ALA A 203 -18.73 -19.40 10.91
CA ALA A 203 -19.77 -20.43 11.04
C ALA A 203 -19.86 -21.37 9.84
N SER A 204 -19.50 -20.89 8.64
CA SER A 204 -19.56 -21.71 7.41
C SER A 204 -18.48 -22.80 7.33
N GLY A 205 -17.44 -22.73 8.15
CA GLY A 205 -16.29 -23.64 8.11
C GLY A 205 -15.51 -23.63 6.78
N LYS A 206 -15.84 -22.70 5.86
CA LYS A 206 -15.19 -22.66 4.55
C LYS A 206 -13.71 -22.28 4.68
N GLU A 207 -12.86 -23.11 4.10
CA GLU A 207 -11.48 -22.71 3.83
C GLU A 207 -11.49 -21.73 2.66
N VAL A 208 -10.90 -20.55 2.86
CA VAL A 208 -10.69 -19.60 1.76
C VAL A 208 -9.45 -20.08 1.00
N SER A 209 -9.63 -20.51 -0.24
CA SER A 209 -8.51 -20.92 -1.10
C SER A 209 -7.52 -19.75 -1.30
N HIS A 210 -6.26 -20.05 -1.08
CA HIS A 210 -5.10 -19.14 -1.20
C HIS A 210 -4.87 -18.63 -2.63
#